data_c4a026aa18e6a4373d65f030959758a2
#
_entry.id   c4a026aa18e6a4373d65f030959758a2
#
_cell.length_a   1.000
_cell.length_b   1.000
_cell.length_c   1.000
_cell.angle_alpha   90.00
_cell.angle_beta   90.00
_cell.angle_gamma   90.00
#
_symmetry.space_group_name_H-M   'P 1'
#
loop_
_entity.id
_entity.type
_entity.pdbx_description
1 polymer ?
#
loop_
_entity_poly.entity_id
_entity_poly.type
_entity_poly.pdbx_seq_one_letter_code
_entity_poly.pdbx_strand_id
1 'polypeptide(L)'
;MRHPASHDDGKLLGVQAARGIAALMVVIFHAERAVSLPQYLGHQPLGGITGFGHAGVDFFFVLSGFIIYTVHNGDIGRPGRFARYAGRRVSRIYPPYWVVTAIVLLIMLVGHGWDGLPGWTDVVGSLLLAPHGAEPLLGVAWTLEREMIFYVLFGLAILNRRAAFVAIAAWVGLTFLAAWMPGGAIRLGSLAAGSYDMLFAMGLATAQVLRRATPAHARLIALAGVAAFLAAGAAEDLALLPHEAWVSRLTYGAASCTIILGLVAAERQGQLRVGRGMVLLGAASYSIYLVHTILLGLTTRALTATGAVGRVPGWTVMAAACLVAVIAGIVFHLLVERPATRGAQRLATRLLTPERQAARAA
;
A
#
# COMPACT_ATOMS: atom_id res chain seq x y z
N MET A 1 -1.55 43.45 0.26
CA MET A 1 -0.43 42.58 0.71
C MET A 1 -0.72 41.16 0.24
N ARG A 2 -0.04 40.69 -0.79
CA ARG A 2 -0.17 39.30 -1.30
C ARG A 2 0.77 38.44 -0.48
N HIS A 3 0.22 37.50 0.31
CA HIS A 3 1.03 36.44 0.92
C HIS A 3 1.68 35.63 -0.19
N PRO A 4 2.98 35.34 -0.14
CA PRO A 4 3.61 34.43 -1.07
C PRO A 4 3.02 33.03 -0.85
N ALA A 5 2.40 32.47 -1.88
CA ALA A 5 2.05 31.06 -1.92
C ALA A 5 3.35 30.27 -1.76
N SER A 6 3.48 29.52 -0.68
CA SER A 6 4.52 28.51 -0.49
C SER A 6 4.35 27.49 -1.62
N HIS A 7 5.27 27.47 -2.56
CA HIS A 7 5.43 26.40 -3.55
C HIS A 7 5.71 25.09 -2.81
N ASP A 8 4.68 24.40 -2.40
CA ASP A 8 4.76 22.99 -2.03
C ASP A 8 4.57 22.21 -3.34
N ASP A 9 5.70 21.72 -3.87
CA ASP A 9 5.84 21.06 -5.17
C ASP A 9 4.75 20.00 -5.40
N GLY A 10 3.65 20.33 -6.09
CA GLY A 10 2.73 19.39 -6.74
C GLY A 10 2.24 18.17 -5.93
N LYS A 11 2.44 18.15 -4.60
CA LYS A 11 2.02 17.07 -3.72
C LYS A 11 0.55 17.20 -3.39
N LEU A 12 -0.20 16.15 -3.67
CA LEU A 12 -1.62 16.05 -3.30
C LEU A 12 -1.74 15.75 -1.81
N LEU A 13 -1.83 16.80 -0.99
CA LEU A 13 -1.80 16.68 0.48
C LEU A 13 -3.03 15.94 1.02
N GLY A 14 -4.20 16.13 0.40
CA GLY A 14 -5.42 15.40 0.74
C GLY A 14 -5.28 13.90 0.51
N VAL A 15 -4.71 13.52 -0.62
CA VAL A 15 -4.42 12.12 -0.96
C VAL A 15 -3.37 11.54 0.00
N GLN A 16 -2.37 12.34 0.37
CA GLN A 16 -1.36 11.90 1.33
C GLN A 16 -1.95 11.67 2.72
N ALA A 17 -2.88 12.53 3.19
CA ALA A 17 -3.60 12.32 4.44
C ALA A 17 -4.45 11.04 4.39
N ALA A 18 -5.17 10.81 3.31
CA ALA A 18 -5.97 9.60 3.12
C ALA A 18 -5.12 8.32 3.16
N ARG A 19 -3.89 8.35 2.62
CA ARG A 19 -2.91 7.25 2.79
C ARG A 19 -2.59 6.96 4.25
N GLY A 20 -2.43 8.00 5.05
CA GLY A 20 -2.19 7.86 6.49
C GLY A 20 -3.36 7.19 7.19
N ILE A 21 -4.58 7.60 6.87
CA ILE A 21 -5.81 7.00 7.41
C ILE A 21 -5.91 5.53 7.00
N ALA A 22 -5.70 5.20 5.72
CA ALA A 22 -5.73 3.83 5.24
C ALA A 22 -4.69 2.94 5.94
N ALA A 23 -3.47 3.46 6.20
CA ALA A 23 -2.45 2.73 6.96
C ALA A 23 -2.90 2.47 8.41
N LEU A 24 -3.52 3.46 9.08
CA LEU A 24 -4.08 3.28 10.42
C LEU A 24 -5.19 2.23 10.45
N MET A 25 -6.09 2.22 9.46
CA MET A 25 -7.13 1.20 9.36
C MET A 25 -6.53 -0.21 9.30
N VAL A 26 -5.49 -0.41 8.50
CA VAL A 26 -4.78 -1.69 8.40
C VAL A 26 -4.08 -2.06 9.71
N VAL A 27 -3.45 -1.09 10.40
CA VAL A 27 -2.82 -1.32 11.71
C VAL A 27 -3.86 -1.76 12.75
N ILE A 28 -4.99 -1.06 12.83
CA ILE A 28 -6.07 -1.37 13.78
C ILE A 28 -6.65 -2.75 13.52
N PHE A 29 -6.92 -3.09 12.25
CA PHE A 29 -7.38 -4.42 11.84
C PHE A 29 -6.42 -5.53 12.30
N HIS A 30 -5.13 -5.39 12.02
CA HIS A 30 -4.14 -6.39 12.42
C HIS A 30 -3.91 -6.41 13.95
N ALA A 31 -4.06 -5.27 14.62
CA ALA A 31 -3.94 -5.20 16.07
C ALA A 31 -5.06 -5.99 16.76
N GLU A 32 -6.31 -5.83 16.33
CA GLU A 32 -7.41 -6.60 16.89
C GLU A 32 -7.20 -8.10 16.68
N ARG A 33 -6.82 -8.52 15.47
CA ARG A 33 -6.49 -9.92 15.18
C ARG A 33 -5.34 -10.45 16.03
N ALA A 34 -4.27 -9.66 16.19
CA ALA A 34 -3.10 -10.08 16.96
C ALA A 34 -3.42 -10.29 18.44
N VAL A 35 -4.16 -9.35 19.07
CA VAL A 35 -4.49 -9.47 20.50
C VAL A 35 -5.59 -10.51 20.77
N SER A 36 -6.40 -10.85 19.77
CA SER A 36 -7.50 -11.83 19.88
C SER A 36 -7.04 -13.28 19.84
N LEU A 37 -5.75 -13.56 19.58
CA LEU A 37 -5.24 -14.92 19.57
C LEU A 37 -5.47 -15.61 20.92
N PRO A 38 -5.74 -16.94 20.96
CA PRO A 38 -6.06 -17.68 22.19
C PRO A 38 -5.02 -17.53 23.30
N GLN A 39 -3.73 -17.40 22.94
CA GLN A 39 -2.64 -17.22 23.89
C GLN A 39 -2.59 -15.82 24.53
N TYR A 40 -3.44 -14.87 24.09
CA TYR A 40 -3.53 -13.51 24.63
C TYR A 40 -4.91 -13.26 25.24
N LEU A 41 -5.80 -12.59 24.51
CA LEU A 41 -7.15 -12.30 25.04
C LEU A 41 -8.16 -13.41 24.75
N GLY A 42 -8.02 -14.15 23.65
CA GLY A 42 -8.98 -15.18 23.23
C GLY A 42 -10.32 -14.64 22.71
N HIS A 43 -10.49 -13.32 22.65
CA HIS A 43 -11.69 -12.66 22.14
C HIS A 43 -11.33 -11.32 21.48
N GLN A 44 -12.22 -10.83 20.63
CA GLN A 44 -12.06 -9.52 19.96
C GLN A 44 -12.47 -8.38 20.92
N PRO A 45 -11.52 -7.50 21.30
CA PRO A 45 -11.78 -6.44 22.30
C PRO A 45 -12.75 -5.37 21.84
N LEU A 46 -12.94 -5.20 20.52
CA LEU A 46 -13.89 -4.26 19.91
C LEU A 46 -15.04 -4.98 19.20
N GLY A 47 -15.22 -6.30 19.42
CA GLY A 47 -16.32 -7.06 18.84
C GLY A 47 -16.28 -7.21 17.32
N GLY A 48 -15.10 -7.00 16.70
CA GLY A 48 -14.92 -7.14 15.24
C GLY A 48 -15.28 -5.91 14.41
N ILE A 49 -15.75 -4.82 15.03
CA ILE A 49 -16.11 -3.58 14.30
C ILE A 49 -14.93 -2.99 13.48
N THR A 50 -13.72 -3.45 13.72
CA THR A 50 -12.52 -3.05 12.94
C THR A 50 -12.28 -3.99 11.76
N GLY A 51 -13.14 -4.98 11.52
CA GLY A 51 -13.03 -5.98 10.48
C GLY A 51 -12.77 -5.39 9.11
N PHE A 52 -13.54 -4.38 8.71
CA PHE A 52 -13.39 -3.69 7.43
C PHE A 52 -12.07 -2.89 7.28
N GLY A 53 -11.24 -2.81 8.32
CA GLY A 53 -9.94 -2.14 8.25
C GLY A 53 -8.97 -2.74 7.20
N HIS A 54 -9.16 -4.01 6.82
CA HIS A 54 -8.44 -4.63 5.69
C HIS A 54 -8.62 -3.85 4.38
N ALA A 55 -9.77 -3.19 4.18
CA ALA A 55 -10.07 -2.41 2.97
C ALA A 55 -9.17 -1.17 2.78
N GLY A 56 -8.39 -0.80 3.81
CA GLY A 56 -7.28 0.14 3.63
C GLY A 56 -6.28 -0.32 2.57
N VAL A 57 -6.12 -1.62 2.36
CA VAL A 57 -5.31 -2.20 1.28
C VAL A 57 -5.96 -1.94 -0.08
N ASP A 58 -7.29 -2.08 -0.19
CA ASP A 58 -8.01 -1.79 -1.44
C ASP A 58 -7.84 -0.32 -1.84
N PHE A 59 -7.91 0.60 -0.86
CA PHE A 59 -7.61 2.01 -1.08
C PHE A 59 -6.18 2.21 -1.61
N PHE A 60 -5.18 1.51 -1.05
CA PHE A 60 -3.79 1.61 -1.54
C PHE A 60 -3.62 1.13 -2.97
N PHE A 61 -4.31 0.08 -3.39
CA PHE A 61 -4.23 -0.39 -4.78
C PHE A 61 -4.84 0.60 -5.77
N VAL A 62 -6.02 1.16 -5.47
CA VAL A 62 -6.62 2.26 -6.27
C VAL A 62 -5.66 3.45 -6.34
N LEU A 63 -5.11 3.83 -5.20
CA LEU A 63 -4.19 4.96 -5.11
C LEU A 63 -2.89 4.73 -5.88
N SER A 64 -2.34 3.52 -5.88
CA SER A 64 -1.15 3.19 -6.66
C SER A 64 -1.40 3.37 -8.16
N GLY A 65 -2.54 2.89 -8.66
CA GLY A 65 -2.97 3.12 -10.04
C GLY A 65 -3.11 4.60 -10.36
N PHE A 66 -3.75 5.36 -9.48
CA PHE A 66 -3.95 6.80 -9.62
C PHE A 66 -2.61 7.56 -9.69
N ILE A 67 -1.71 7.32 -8.74
CA ILE A 67 -0.43 8.02 -8.65
C ILE A 67 0.46 7.70 -9.85
N ILE A 68 0.56 6.41 -10.22
CA ILE A 68 1.46 6.02 -11.30
C ILE A 68 1.04 6.64 -12.64
N TYR A 69 -0.27 6.66 -12.92
CA TYR A 69 -0.78 7.30 -14.12
C TYR A 69 -0.62 8.81 -14.06
N THR A 70 -0.92 9.45 -12.94
CA THR A 70 -0.76 10.90 -12.78
C THR A 70 0.66 11.35 -13.06
N VAL A 71 1.65 10.59 -12.58
CA VAL A 71 3.08 10.94 -12.72
C VAL A 71 3.65 10.53 -14.08
N HIS A 72 3.22 9.40 -14.65
CA HIS A 72 3.89 8.75 -15.78
C HIS A 72 3.03 8.62 -17.06
N ASN A 73 1.83 9.20 -17.11
CA ASN A 73 1.02 9.14 -18.34
C ASN A 73 1.74 9.70 -19.57
N GLY A 74 2.56 10.74 -19.41
CA GLY A 74 3.36 11.33 -20.47
C GLY A 74 4.56 10.48 -20.92
N ASP A 75 4.90 9.43 -20.17
CA ASP A 75 6.00 8.51 -20.48
C ASP A 75 5.53 7.30 -21.32
N ILE A 76 4.22 7.06 -21.41
CA ILE A 76 3.64 5.92 -22.16
C ILE A 76 4.05 5.97 -23.64
N GLY A 77 4.60 4.86 -24.14
CA GLY A 77 5.11 4.74 -25.51
C GLY A 77 6.44 5.47 -25.75
N ARG A 78 7.19 5.80 -24.68
CA ARG A 78 8.50 6.45 -24.75
C ARG A 78 9.61 5.59 -24.10
N PRO A 79 10.17 4.60 -24.81
CA PRO A 79 11.15 3.64 -24.24
C PRO A 79 12.31 4.28 -23.48
N GLY A 80 12.82 5.42 -23.96
CA GLY A 80 13.90 6.16 -23.28
C GLY A 80 13.55 6.69 -21.87
N ARG A 81 12.29 6.59 -21.45
CA ARG A 81 11.85 6.96 -20.10
C ARG A 81 11.81 5.77 -19.13
N PHE A 82 11.90 4.53 -19.66
CA PHE A 82 11.74 3.31 -18.86
C PHE A 82 12.75 3.21 -17.72
N ALA A 83 14.04 3.42 -17.98
CA ALA A 83 15.08 3.31 -16.96
C ALA A 83 14.84 4.30 -15.79
N ARG A 84 14.42 5.53 -16.08
CA ARG A 84 14.07 6.52 -15.06
C ARG A 84 12.85 6.09 -14.26
N TYR A 85 11.83 5.56 -14.91
CA TYR A 85 10.63 5.01 -14.27
C TYR A 85 11.00 3.87 -13.32
N ALA A 86 11.69 2.85 -13.83
CA ALA A 86 12.12 1.67 -13.06
C ALA A 86 13.00 2.08 -11.86
N GLY A 87 14.00 2.93 -12.07
CA GLY A 87 14.87 3.42 -11.01
C GLY A 87 14.12 4.13 -9.89
N ARG A 88 13.08 4.92 -10.20
CA ARG A 88 12.23 5.57 -9.18
C ARG A 88 11.39 4.58 -8.39
N ARG A 89 10.88 3.51 -9.00
CA ARG A 89 10.06 2.50 -8.31
C ARG A 89 10.94 1.62 -7.43
N VAL A 90 12.02 1.08 -7.97
CA VAL A 90 12.99 0.26 -7.23
C VAL A 90 13.55 1.02 -6.02
N SER A 91 14.03 2.25 -6.23
CA SER A 91 14.61 3.05 -5.15
C SER A 91 13.61 3.45 -4.06
N ARG A 92 12.31 3.43 -4.35
CA ARG A 92 11.26 3.72 -3.37
C ARG A 92 10.90 2.53 -2.51
N ILE A 93 10.82 1.31 -3.09
CA ILE A 93 10.28 0.13 -2.43
C ILE A 93 11.39 -0.67 -1.76
N TYR A 94 12.41 -1.05 -2.50
CA TYR A 94 13.37 -2.05 -2.03
C TYR A 94 14.24 -1.64 -0.83
N PRO A 95 14.80 -0.41 -0.73
CA PRO A 95 15.72 -0.11 0.35
C PRO A 95 15.10 -0.27 1.76
N PRO A 96 13.95 0.34 2.09
CA PRO A 96 13.32 0.13 3.39
C PRO A 96 12.75 -1.29 3.55
N TYR A 97 12.27 -1.91 2.47
CA TYR A 97 11.77 -3.29 2.49
C TYR A 97 12.88 -4.29 2.88
N TRP A 98 14.06 -4.21 2.26
CA TRP A 98 15.18 -5.09 2.59
C TRP A 98 15.66 -4.93 4.03
N VAL A 99 15.64 -3.73 4.58
CA VAL A 99 15.98 -3.51 6.00
C VAL A 99 15.00 -4.26 6.91
N VAL A 100 13.69 -4.16 6.65
CA VAL A 100 12.68 -4.86 7.46
C VAL A 100 12.77 -6.37 7.26
N THR A 101 12.98 -6.84 6.03
CA THR A 101 13.14 -8.28 5.73
C THR A 101 14.39 -8.86 6.42
N ALA A 102 15.49 -8.11 6.46
CA ALA A 102 16.69 -8.51 7.20
C ALA A 102 16.42 -8.61 8.72
N ILE A 103 15.63 -7.69 9.28
CA ILE A 103 15.20 -7.75 10.69
C ILE A 103 14.35 -9.01 10.92
N VAL A 104 13.42 -9.35 10.02
CA VAL A 104 12.61 -10.58 10.12
C VAL A 104 13.49 -11.81 10.09
N LEU A 105 14.42 -11.90 9.13
CA LEU A 105 15.37 -13.02 9.06
C LEU A 105 16.22 -13.16 10.33
N LEU A 106 16.68 -12.03 10.88
CA LEU A 106 17.42 -12.03 12.15
C LEU A 106 16.56 -12.52 13.31
N ILE A 107 15.30 -12.09 13.41
CA ILE A 107 14.35 -12.56 14.44
C ILE A 107 14.12 -14.07 14.30
N MET A 108 13.97 -14.59 13.08
CA MET A 108 13.80 -16.01 12.82
C MET A 108 15.05 -16.80 13.22
N LEU A 109 16.23 -16.31 12.83
CA LEU A 109 17.51 -16.93 13.17
C LEU A 109 17.74 -17.01 14.69
N VAL A 110 17.46 -15.92 15.41
CA VAL A 110 17.62 -15.88 16.88
C VAL A 110 16.58 -16.75 17.59
N GLY A 111 15.35 -16.80 17.05
CA GLY A 111 14.25 -17.55 17.68
C GLY A 111 14.26 -19.05 17.40
N HIS A 112 14.70 -19.49 16.22
CA HIS A 112 14.58 -20.88 15.77
C HIS A 112 15.91 -21.47 15.26
N GLY A 113 17.01 -20.72 15.25
CA GLY A 113 18.30 -21.14 14.68
C GLY A 113 18.29 -21.26 13.16
N TRP A 114 19.36 -21.87 12.62
CA TRP A 114 19.53 -22.05 11.17
C TRP A 114 18.49 -22.99 10.56
N ASP A 115 18.07 -24.01 11.28
CA ASP A 115 17.10 -25.01 10.81
C ASP A 115 15.68 -24.46 10.72
N GLY A 116 15.40 -23.35 11.39
CA GLY A 116 14.11 -22.65 11.33
C GLY A 116 14.02 -21.59 10.24
N LEU A 117 15.07 -21.41 9.42
CA LEU A 117 15.02 -20.50 8.30
C LEU A 117 14.29 -21.12 7.11
N PRO A 118 13.52 -20.30 6.34
CA PRO A 118 12.89 -20.74 5.09
C PRO A 118 13.91 -21.21 4.05
N GLY A 119 13.43 -22.02 3.11
CA GLY A 119 14.23 -22.47 1.99
C GLY A 119 14.81 -21.30 1.17
N TRP A 120 15.95 -21.53 0.53
CA TRP A 120 16.65 -20.50 -0.25
C TRP A 120 15.76 -19.86 -1.32
N THR A 121 14.90 -20.64 -1.99
CA THR A 121 13.93 -20.17 -2.99
C THR A 121 12.95 -19.16 -2.41
N ASP A 122 12.47 -19.38 -1.18
CA ASP A 122 11.52 -18.51 -0.51
C ASP A 122 12.18 -17.21 -0.05
N VAL A 123 13.43 -17.30 0.41
CA VAL A 123 14.24 -16.11 0.76
C VAL A 123 14.48 -15.24 -0.47
N VAL A 124 14.93 -15.84 -1.58
CA VAL A 124 15.20 -15.09 -2.82
C VAL A 124 13.90 -14.53 -3.41
N GLY A 125 12.84 -15.33 -3.48
CA GLY A 125 11.52 -14.89 -3.96
C GLY A 125 11.03 -13.69 -3.17
N SER A 126 11.08 -13.77 -1.83
CA SER A 126 10.71 -12.67 -0.95
C SER A 126 11.58 -11.43 -1.17
N LEU A 127 12.91 -11.57 -1.23
CA LEU A 127 13.82 -10.43 -1.44
C LEU A 127 13.58 -9.70 -2.77
N LEU A 128 13.16 -10.44 -3.80
CA LEU A 128 12.85 -9.90 -5.12
C LEU A 128 11.40 -9.42 -5.25
N LEU A 129 10.55 -9.66 -4.25
CA LEU A 129 9.10 -9.45 -4.33
C LEU A 129 8.51 -10.15 -5.57
N ALA A 130 9.02 -11.34 -5.86
CA ALA A 130 8.58 -12.18 -6.96
C ALA A 130 7.63 -13.24 -6.44
N PRO A 131 6.47 -13.48 -7.11
CA PRO A 131 5.58 -14.56 -6.74
C PRO A 131 6.32 -15.91 -6.80
N HIS A 132 6.38 -16.64 -5.68
CA HIS A 132 7.17 -17.89 -5.57
C HIS A 132 6.38 -19.05 -4.95
N GLY A 133 5.05 -18.92 -4.84
CA GLY A 133 4.17 -20.00 -4.38
C GLY A 133 4.09 -20.19 -2.86
N ALA A 134 5.00 -19.61 -2.08
CA ALA A 134 4.97 -19.53 -0.62
C ALA A 134 4.54 -18.13 -0.16
N GLU A 135 4.18 -18.01 1.12
CA GLU A 135 3.97 -16.68 1.73
C GLU A 135 5.30 -15.94 1.85
N PRO A 136 5.34 -14.63 1.56
CA PRO A 136 6.57 -13.86 1.71
C PRO A 136 7.03 -13.81 3.17
N LEU A 137 8.36 -13.75 3.40
CA LEU A 137 8.98 -13.68 4.73
C LEU A 137 8.37 -12.59 5.63
N LEU A 138 8.07 -11.46 5.06
CA LEU A 138 7.27 -10.43 5.69
C LEU A 138 5.83 -10.61 5.20
N GLY A 139 4.95 -11.19 6.01
CA GLY A 139 3.60 -11.59 5.59
C GLY A 139 2.83 -10.52 4.83
N VAL A 140 2.93 -9.23 5.23
CA VAL A 140 2.27 -8.12 4.53
C VAL A 140 2.85 -7.79 3.16
N ALA A 141 4.01 -8.35 2.79
CA ALA A 141 4.67 -8.06 1.51
C ALA A 141 3.96 -8.69 0.29
N TRP A 142 2.97 -9.57 0.50
CA TRP A 142 2.13 -10.07 -0.60
C TRP A 142 1.49 -8.94 -1.42
N THR A 143 1.18 -7.80 -0.78
CA THR A 143 0.67 -6.62 -1.47
C THR A 143 1.73 -5.95 -2.33
N LEU A 144 2.99 -5.94 -1.88
CA LEU A 144 4.12 -5.40 -2.64
C LEU A 144 4.43 -6.27 -3.85
N GLU A 145 4.30 -7.61 -3.75
CA GLU A 145 4.42 -8.51 -4.91
C GLU A 145 3.41 -8.13 -5.99
N ARG A 146 2.15 -7.86 -5.61
CA ARG A 146 1.12 -7.37 -6.53
C ARG A 146 1.44 -6.02 -7.13
N GLU A 147 1.92 -5.10 -6.30
CA GLU A 147 2.33 -3.79 -6.74
C GLU A 147 3.50 -3.88 -7.75
N MET A 148 4.45 -4.79 -7.55
CA MET A 148 5.55 -5.02 -8.48
C MET A 148 5.09 -5.57 -9.83
N ILE A 149 4.14 -6.50 -9.87
CA ILE A 149 3.53 -6.98 -11.11
C ILE A 149 2.90 -5.80 -11.88
N PHE A 150 2.11 -4.99 -11.18
CA PHE A 150 1.50 -3.81 -11.78
C PHE A 150 2.56 -2.83 -12.32
N TYR A 151 3.67 -2.62 -11.60
CA TYR A 151 4.76 -1.77 -12.07
C TYR A 151 5.45 -2.33 -13.32
N VAL A 152 5.61 -3.64 -13.41
CA VAL A 152 6.13 -4.29 -14.64
C VAL A 152 5.18 -4.06 -15.80
N LEU A 153 3.87 -4.27 -15.62
CA LEU A 153 2.86 -4.04 -16.66
C LEU A 153 2.80 -2.58 -17.12
N PHE A 154 2.88 -1.64 -16.16
CA PHE A 154 2.96 -0.23 -16.51
C PHE A 154 4.28 0.12 -17.20
N GLY A 155 5.38 -0.51 -16.81
CA GLY A 155 6.67 -0.42 -17.48
C GLY A 155 6.61 -0.88 -18.94
N LEU A 156 5.89 -1.97 -19.22
CA LEU A 156 5.61 -2.41 -20.60
C LEU A 156 4.83 -1.35 -21.38
N ALA A 157 3.91 -0.59 -20.75
CA ALA A 157 3.21 0.50 -21.40
C ALA A 157 4.15 1.65 -21.80
N ILE A 158 5.19 1.91 -21.00
CA ILE A 158 6.22 2.89 -21.33
C ILE A 158 7.05 2.41 -22.52
N LEU A 159 7.39 1.12 -22.57
CA LEU A 159 8.17 0.52 -23.66
C LEU A 159 7.36 0.38 -24.96
N ASN A 160 6.16 -0.18 -24.86
CA ASN A 160 5.27 -0.42 -26.00
C ASN A 160 3.81 -0.39 -25.57
N ARG A 161 3.08 0.63 -25.97
CA ARG A 161 1.66 0.81 -25.63
C ARG A 161 0.77 -0.35 -26.08
N ARG A 162 1.03 -0.92 -27.28
CA ARG A 162 0.21 -2.03 -27.83
C ARG A 162 0.47 -3.32 -27.06
N ALA A 163 1.72 -3.64 -26.80
CA ALA A 163 2.11 -4.82 -26.01
C ALA A 163 1.52 -4.76 -24.59
N ALA A 164 1.56 -3.60 -23.94
CA ALA A 164 0.94 -3.40 -22.64
C ALA A 164 -0.58 -3.60 -22.66
N PHE A 165 -1.26 -3.07 -23.66
CA PHE A 165 -2.70 -3.25 -23.79
C PHE A 165 -3.06 -4.75 -23.91
N VAL A 166 -2.33 -5.50 -24.75
CA VAL A 166 -2.50 -6.94 -24.90
C VAL A 166 -2.21 -7.68 -23.58
N ALA A 167 -1.11 -7.33 -22.91
CA ALA A 167 -0.72 -7.96 -21.65
C ALA A 167 -1.76 -7.71 -20.53
N ILE A 168 -2.24 -6.47 -20.39
CA ILE A 168 -3.26 -6.11 -19.40
C ILE A 168 -4.59 -6.79 -19.74
N ALA A 169 -5.01 -6.79 -21.01
CA ALA A 169 -6.24 -7.45 -21.45
C ALA A 169 -6.17 -8.96 -21.21
N ALA A 170 -5.05 -9.60 -21.55
CA ALA A 170 -4.82 -11.02 -21.28
C ALA A 170 -4.83 -11.32 -19.78
N TRP A 171 -4.18 -10.49 -18.97
CA TRP A 171 -4.15 -10.66 -17.52
C TRP A 171 -5.55 -10.53 -16.90
N VAL A 172 -6.29 -9.48 -17.24
CA VAL A 172 -7.69 -9.29 -16.81
C VAL A 172 -8.56 -10.45 -17.28
N GLY A 173 -8.42 -10.88 -18.56
CA GLY A 173 -9.15 -12.02 -19.10
C GLY A 173 -8.86 -13.33 -18.37
N LEU A 174 -7.59 -13.62 -18.08
CA LEU A 174 -7.18 -14.80 -17.30
C LEU A 174 -7.73 -14.77 -15.88
N THR A 175 -7.77 -13.60 -15.26
CA THR A 175 -8.36 -13.39 -13.93
C THR A 175 -9.86 -13.70 -13.91
N PHE A 176 -10.60 -13.18 -14.89
CA PHE A 176 -12.01 -13.51 -15.05
C PHE A 176 -12.22 -15.01 -15.31
N LEU A 177 -11.45 -15.59 -16.21
CA LEU A 177 -11.55 -17.01 -16.53
C LEU A 177 -11.29 -17.89 -15.30
N ALA A 178 -10.25 -17.57 -14.52
CA ALA A 178 -9.94 -18.27 -13.28
C ALA A 178 -11.06 -18.16 -12.22
N ALA A 179 -11.74 -17.01 -12.15
CA ALA A 179 -12.87 -16.80 -11.24
C ALA A 179 -14.13 -17.61 -11.63
N TRP A 180 -14.30 -17.93 -12.91
CA TRP A 180 -15.48 -18.62 -13.44
C TRP A 180 -15.29 -20.14 -13.59
N MET A 181 -14.05 -20.66 -13.53
CA MET A 181 -13.81 -22.09 -13.66
C MET A 181 -14.07 -22.84 -12.36
N PRO A 182 -14.99 -23.84 -12.37
CA PRO A 182 -15.26 -24.66 -11.19
C PRO A 182 -14.00 -25.41 -10.73
N GLY A 183 -13.74 -25.42 -9.42
CA GLY A 183 -12.65 -26.20 -8.82
C GLY A 183 -11.26 -25.58 -8.90
N GLY A 184 -11.12 -24.32 -9.34
CA GLY A 184 -9.81 -23.65 -9.35
C GLY A 184 -8.79 -24.30 -10.29
N ALA A 185 -9.26 -24.86 -11.42
CA ALA A 185 -8.44 -25.62 -12.38
C ALA A 185 -7.27 -24.79 -12.95
N ILE A 186 -7.37 -23.46 -12.92
CA ILE A 186 -6.25 -22.56 -13.22
C ILE A 186 -5.75 -21.96 -11.91
N ARG A 187 -4.97 -22.71 -11.18
CA ARG A 187 -4.14 -22.17 -10.08
C ARG A 187 -2.94 -21.47 -10.71
N LEU A 188 -3.11 -20.26 -11.16
CA LEU A 188 -2.01 -19.38 -11.56
C LEU A 188 -1.20 -18.87 -10.33
N GLY A 189 -1.24 -19.62 -9.24
CA GLY A 189 -0.61 -19.25 -7.97
C GLY A 189 -1.08 -17.89 -7.47
N SER A 190 -0.18 -17.13 -6.89
CA SER A 190 -0.41 -15.75 -6.45
C SER A 190 -0.78 -14.78 -7.59
N LEU A 191 -0.53 -15.13 -8.86
CA LEU A 191 -0.87 -14.30 -10.03
C LEU A 191 -2.38 -14.22 -10.29
N ALA A 192 -3.16 -15.23 -9.90
CA ALA A 192 -4.60 -15.32 -10.21
C ALA A 192 -5.53 -14.73 -9.14
N ALA A 193 -5.01 -14.18 -8.05
CA ALA A 193 -5.83 -13.52 -7.03
C ALA A 193 -6.33 -12.11 -7.46
N GLY A 194 -6.81 -12.03 -8.61
CA GLY A 194 -7.12 -11.01 -9.61
C GLY A 194 -8.06 -9.87 -9.27
N SER A 195 -8.70 -9.79 -8.12
CA SER A 195 -9.58 -8.64 -7.84
C SER A 195 -8.82 -7.34 -7.50
N TYR A 196 -7.60 -7.46 -6.98
CA TYR A 196 -6.74 -6.28 -6.69
C TYR A 196 -6.26 -5.57 -7.96
N ASP A 197 -6.10 -6.31 -9.06
CA ASP A 197 -5.66 -5.77 -10.34
C ASP A 197 -6.69 -4.80 -10.93
N MET A 198 -7.99 -5.07 -10.68
CA MET A 198 -9.07 -4.17 -11.05
C MET A 198 -8.99 -2.86 -10.27
N LEU A 199 -8.55 -2.89 -9.01
CA LEU A 199 -8.39 -1.68 -8.20
C LEU A 199 -7.31 -0.75 -8.78
N PHE A 200 -6.20 -1.30 -9.29
CA PHE A 200 -5.21 -0.50 -10.03
C PHE A 200 -5.82 0.12 -11.29
N ALA A 201 -6.59 -0.66 -12.06
CA ALA A 201 -7.25 -0.14 -13.26
C ALA A 201 -8.26 0.96 -12.93
N MET A 202 -9.01 0.82 -11.85
CA MET A 202 -9.91 1.86 -11.34
C MET A 202 -9.15 3.13 -10.96
N GLY A 203 -7.98 3.00 -10.34
CA GLY A 203 -7.08 4.11 -10.05
C GLY A 203 -6.58 4.83 -11.31
N LEU A 204 -6.17 4.09 -12.35
CA LEU A 204 -5.80 4.66 -13.66
C LEU A 204 -6.97 5.45 -14.27
N ALA A 205 -8.18 4.89 -14.25
CA ALA A 205 -9.39 5.53 -14.76
C ALA A 205 -9.71 6.83 -13.98
N THR A 206 -9.59 6.80 -12.65
CA THR A 206 -9.77 7.97 -11.78
C THR A 206 -8.82 9.10 -12.15
N ALA A 207 -7.54 8.79 -12.38
CA ALA A 207 -6.56 9.76 -12.81
C ALA A 207 -6.90 10.34 -14.19
N GLN A 208 -7.39 9.50 -15.11
CA GLN A 208 -7.81 9.94 -16.45
C GLN A 208 -9.03 10.87 -16.41
N VAL A 209 -10.01 10.60 -15.55
CA VAL A 209 -11.17 11.49 -15.32
C VAL A 209 -10.70 12.86 -14.82
N LEU A 210 -9.85 12.90 -13.79
CA LEU A 210 -9.32 14.14 -13.20
C LEU A 210 -8.42 14.94 -14.14
N ARG A 211 -7.89 14.33 -15.19
CA ARG A 211 -7.17 15.06 -16.25
C ARG A 211 -8.10 15.78 -17.21
N ARG A 212 -9.31 15.25 -17.40
CA ARG A 212 -10.29 15.82 -18.36
C ARG A 212 -11.19 16.86 -17.72
N ALA A 213 -11.54 16.66 -16.44
CA ALA A 213 -12.46 17.52 -15.73
C ALA A 213 -12.15 17.58 -14.23
N THR A 214 -12.44 18.73 -13.62
CA THR A 214 -12.43 18.86 -12.16
C THR A 214 -13.88 19.00 -11.70
N PRO A 215 -14.43 18.04 -10.91
CA PRO A 215 -15.80 18.08 -10.43
C PRO A 215 -16.12 19.35 -9.63
N ALA A 216 -17.30 19.92 -9.82
CA ALA A 216 -17.71 21.16 -9.16
C ALA A 216 -17.93 20.98 -7.63
N HIS A 217 -18.60 19.89 -7.23
CA HIS A 217 -18.98 19.61 -5.83
C HIS A 217 -17.94 18.74 -5.10
N ALA A 218 -16.68 19.17 -5.13
CA ALA A 218 -15.54 18.36 -4.70
C ALA A 218 -15.67 17.81 -3.27
N ARG A 219 -16.03 18.66 -2.29
CA ARG A 219 -16.22 18.22 -0.89
C ARG A 219 -17.34 17.20 -0.73
N LEU A 220 -18.46 17.43 -1.42
CA LEU A 220 -19.61 16.52 -1.35
C LEU A 220 -19.25 15.16 -1.95
N ILE A 221 -18.50 15.12 -3.04
CA ILE A 221 -18.00 13.89 -3.66
C ILE A 221 -17.06 13.16 -2.69
N ALA A 222 -16.13 13.86 -2.03
CA ALA A 222 -15.25 13.25 -1.04
C ALA A 222 -16.04 12.65 0.13
N LEU A 223 -17.01 13.39 0.67
CA LEU A 223 -17.86 12.92 1.76
C LEU A 223 -18.74 11.74 1.34
N ALA A 224 -19.31 11.76 0.14
CA ALA A 224 -20.08 10.65 -0.41
C ALA A 224 -19.21 9.38 -0.56
N GLY A 225 -17.96 9.54 -1.01
CA GLY A 225 -17.01 8.45 -1.08
C GLY A 225 -16.67 7.86 0.30
N VAL A 226 -16.44 8.70 1.30
CA VAL A 226 -16.21 8.26 2.68
C VAL A 226 -17.46 7.56 3.24
N ALA A 227 -18.64 8.12 3.03
CA ALA A 227 -19.90 7.51 3.47
C ALA A 227 -20.12 6.14 2.81
N ALA A 228 -19.86 6.03 1.50
CA ALA A 228 -19.93 4.76 0.78
C ALA A 228 -18.92 3.73 1.28
N PHE A 229 -17.71 4.16 1.61
CA PHE A 229 -16.67 3.28 2.17
C PHE A 229 -17.08 2.73 3.53
N LEU A 230 -17.57 3.59 4.42
CA LEU A 230 -18.07 3.19 5.75
C LEU A 230 -19.33 2.33 5.67
N ALA A 231 -20.25 2.64 4.74
CA ALA A 231 -21.44 1.83 4.51
C ALA A 231 -21.08 0.43 4.00
N ALA A 232 -20.06 0.31 3.13
CA ALA A 232 -19.54 -0.99 2.70
C ALA A 232 -18.96 -1.78 3.89
N GLY A 233 -18.21 -1.11 4.80
CA GLY A 233 -17.72 -1.72 6.03
C GLY A 233 -18.83 -2.22 6.93
N ALA A 234 -19.84 -1.38 7.19
CA ALA A 234 -21.00 -1.79 7.97
C ALA A 234 -21.77 -2.95 7.32
N ALA A 235 -21.91 -2.96 5.99
CA ALA A 235 -22.55 -4.04 5.28
C ALA A 235 -21.75 -5.36 5.35
N GLU A 236 -20.43 -5.29 5.41
CA GLU A 236 -19.55 -6.45 5.59
C GLU A 236 -19.67 -6.99 7.03
N ASP A 237 -19.62 -6.12 8.05
CA ASP A 237 -19.78 -6.50 9.45
C ASP A 237 -21.18 -7.10 9.73
N LEU A 238 -22.21 -6.65 9.00
CA LEU A 238 -23.57 -7.20 9.05
C LEU A 238 -23.77 -8.45 8.17
N ALA A 239 -22.71 -8.98 7.57
CA ALA A 239 -22.72 -10.10 6.62
C ALA A 239 -23.65 -9.89 5.39
N LEU A 240 -23.95 -8.64 5.05
CA LEU A 240 -24.68 -8.27 3.82
C LEU A 240 -23.74 -8.24 2.60
N LEU A 241 -22.44 -8.02 2.83
CA LEU A 241 -21.38 -8.18 1.83
C LEU A 241 -20.44 -9.30 2.29
N PRO A 242 -20.04 -10.21 1.39
CA PRO A 242 -19.14 -11.30 1.73
C PRO A 242 -17.73 -10.75 1.98
N HIS A 243 -17.12 -11.17 3.11
CA HIS A 243 -15.78 -10.74 3.51
C HIS A 243 -14.72 -11.09 2.45
N GLU A 244 -13.88 -10.12 2.11
CA GLU A 244 -12.78 -10.25 1.13
C GLU A 244 -13.18 -10.77 -0.28
N ALA A 245 -14.47 -10.78 -0.62
CA ALA A 245 -14.92 -11.18 -1.93
C ALA A 245 -14.62 -10.09 -2.99
N TRP A 246 -14.60 -10.49 -4.25
CA TRP A 246 -14.35 -9.55 -5.35
C TRP A 246 -15.40 -8.43 -5.42
N VAL A 247 -16.67 -8.72 -5.06
CA VAL A 247 -17.75 -7.72 -5.00
C VAL A 247 -17.44 -6.67 -3.93
N SER A 248 -17.06 -7.08 -2.73
CA SER A 248 -16.69 -6.16 -1.63
C SER A 248 -15.49 -5.30 -2.02
N ARG A 249 -14.46 -5.89 -2.63
CA ARG A 249 -13.28 -5.16 -3.12
C ARG A 249 -13.64 -4.12 -4.18
N LEU A 250 -14.52 -4.46 -5.14
CA LEU A 250 -14.97 -3.48 -6.14
C LEU A 250 -15.80 -2.36 -5.52
N THR A 251 -16.61 -2.66 -4.49
CA THR A 251 -17.37 -1.65 -3.74
C THR A 251 -16.43 -0.70 -3.01
N TYR A 252 -15.45 -1.21 -2.26
CA TYR A 252 -14.41 -0.39 -1.64
C TYR A 252 -13.56 0.37 -2.67
N GLY A 253 -13.28 -0.27 -3.81
CA GLY A 253 -12.59 0.36 -4.93
C GLY A 253 -13.35 1.56 -5.48
N ALA A 254 -14.65 1.43 -5.73
CA ALA A 254 -15.51 2.53 -6.21
C ALA A 254 -15.60 3.68 -5.19
N ALA A 255 -15.76 3.35 -3.91
CA ALA A 255 -15.72 4.33 -2.83
C ALA A 255 -14.36 5.04 -2.78
N SER A 256 -13.25 4.31 -2.88
CA SER A 256 -11.89 4.86 -2.92
C SER A 256 -11.66 5.79 -4.11
N CYS A 257 -12.13 5.43 -5.30
CA CYS A 257 -12.10 6.31 -6.47
C CYS A 257 -12.84 7.62 -6.20
N THR A 258 -14.03 7.53 -5.60
CA THR A 258 -14.87 8.69 -5.27
C THR A 258 -14.18 9.58 -4.23
N ILE A 259 -13.55 9.00 -3.21
CA ILE A 259 -12.73 9.74 -2.23
C ILE A 259 -11.59 10.48 -2.94
N ILE A 260 -10.81 9.80 -3.77
CA ILE A 260 -9.67 10.39 -4.48
C ILE A 260 -10.13 11.51 -5.42
N LEU A 261 -11.20 11.28 -6.19
CA LEU A 261 -11.81 12.31 -7.06
C LEU A 261 -12.16 13.56 -6.28
N GLY A 262 -12.88 13.41 -5.16
CA GLY A 262 -13.31 14.52 -4.33
C GLY A 262 -12.14 15.25 -3.66
N LEU A 263 -11.17 14.52 -3.07
CA LEU A 263 -10.01 15.11 -2.40
C LEU A 263 -9.14 15.91 -3.36
N VAL A 264 -8.81 15.36 -4.53
CA VAL A 264 -7.99 16.03 -5.53
C VAL A 264 -8.71 17.26 -6.12
N ALA A 265 -10.01 17.14 -6.37
CA ALA A 265 -10.79 18.27 -6.85
C ALA A 265 -10.89 19.38 -5.80
N ALA A 266 -11.14 19.03 -4.52
CA ALA A 266 -11.19 19.99 -3.41
C ALA A 266 -9.84 20.69 -3.20
N GLU A 267 -8.74 19.98 -3.33
CA GLU A 267 -7.40 20.55 -3.23
C GLU A 267 -7.11 21.53 -4.39
N ARG A 268 -7.44 21.16 -5.63
CA ARG A 268 -7.32 22.04 -6.81
C ARG A 268 -8.17 23.32 -6.72
N GLN A 269 -9.31 23.23 -6.01
CA GLN A 269 -10.21 24.37 -5.77
C GLN A 269 -9.82 25.18 -4.52
N GLY A 270 -8.71 24.84 -3.84
CA GLY A 270 -8.29 25.53 -2.62
C GLY A 270 -9.22 25.31 -1.41
N GLN A 271 -10.09 24.29 -1.47
CA GLN A 271 -11.10 24.01 -0.45
C GLN A 271 -10.59 23.09 0.68
N LEU A 272 -9.40 22.52 0.54
CA LEU A 272 -8.85 21.54 1.48
C LEU A 272 -7.60 22.10 2.15
N ARG A 273 -7.56 21.99 3.48
CA ARG A 273 -6.37 22.27 4.29
C ARG A 273 -6.01 21.01 5.08
N VAL A 274 -4.78 20.57 4.96
CA VAL A 274 -4.29 19.36 5.63
C VAL A 274 -3.25 19.75 6.69
N GLY A 275 -3.48 19.30 7.92
CA GLY A 275 -2.57 19.54 9.02
C GLY A 275 -1.23 18.78 8.86
N ARG A 276 -0.14 19.36 9.36
CA ARG A 276 1.23 18.80 9.24
C ARG A 276 1.34 17.37 9.78
N GLY A 277 0.62 17.03 10.85
CA GLY A 277 0.61 15.68 11.41
C GLY A 277 0.04 14.64 10.43
N MET A 278 -1.06 14.97 9.73
CA MET A 278 -1.66 14.09 8.72
C MET A 278 -0.76 13.93 7.50
N VAL A 279 -0.05 14.99 7.11
CA VAL A 279 0.95 14.92 6.04
C VAL A 279 2.10 14.00 6.42
N LEU A 280 2.60 14.09 7.67
CA LEU A 280 3.65 13.20 8.19
C LEU A 280 3.17 11.75 8.26
N LEU A 281 1.97 11.51 8.78
CA LEU A 281 1.37 10.18 8.86
C LEU A 281 1.26 9.54 7.46
N GLY A 282 0.77 10.30 6.49
CA GLY A 282 0.69 9.84 5.10
C GLY A 282 2.06 9.63 4.45
N ALA A 283 3.07 10.44 4.78
CA ALA A 283 4.44 10.23 4.33
C ALA A 283 5.03 8.92 4.90
N ALA A 284 4.77 8.63 6.18
CA ALA A 284 5.24 7.46 6.89
C ALA A 284 4.40 6.20 6.62
N SER A 285 3.30 6.29 5.86
CA SER A 285 2.34 5.19 5.66
C SER A 285 3.00 3.89 5.17
N TYR A 286 4.02 3.98 4.32
CA TYR A 286 4.76 2.81 3.83
C TYR A 286 5.60 2.17 4.95
N SER A 287 6.33 2.94 5.72
CA SER A 287 7.09 2.46 6.88
C SER A 287 6.16 1.84 7.93
N ILE A 288 5.06 2.50 8.26
CA ILE A 288 4.06 1.98 9.20
C ILE A 288 3.55 0.62 8.70
N TYR A 289 3.21 0.53 7.42
CA TYR A 289 2.75 -0.70 6.80
C TYR A 289 3.78 -1.83 6.86
N LEU A 290 5.07 -1.55 6.66
CA LEU A 290 6.13 -2.56 6.69
C LEU A 290 6.37 -3.14 8.10
N VAL A 291 6.32 -2.30 9.14
CA VAL A 291 6.77 -2.72 10.49
C VAL A 291 5.64 -3.12 11.43
N HIS A 292 4.37 -2.77 11.11
CA HIS A 292 3.29 -2.87 12.10
C HIS A 292 3.06 -4.30 12.62
N THR A 293 3.03 -5.31 11.78
CA THR A 293 2.74 -6.69 12.22
C THR A 293 3.80 -7.22 13.18
N ILE A 294 5.07 -6.91 12.93
CA ILE A 294 6.18 -7.27 13.82
C ILE A 294 6.01 -6.58 15.16
N LEU A 295 5.73 -5.27 15.14
CA LEU A 295 5.62 -4.46 16.36
C LEU A 295 4.36 -4.78 17.15
N LEU A 296 3.24 -5.06 16.49
CA LEU A 296 2.03 -5.54 17.14
C LEU A 296 2.31 -6.85 17.90
N GLY A 297 2.95 -7.81 17.24
CA GLY A 297 3.32 -9.08 17.86
C GLY A 297 4.29 -8.92 19.04
N LEU A 298 5.36 -8.15 18.88
CA LEU A 298 6.34 -7.91 19.94
C LEU A 298 5.74 -7.17 21.14
N THR A 299 4.92 -6.13 20.88
CA THR A 299 4.28 -5.35 21.95
C THR A 299 3.27 -6.20 22.73
N THR A 300 2.45 -6.99 22.04
CA THR A 300 1.48 -7.87 22.68
C THR A 300 2.18 -8.91 23.54
N ARG A 301 3.27 -9.53 23.06
CA ARG A 301 4.09 -10.47 23.84
C ARG A 301 4.70 -9.81 25.07
N ALA A 302 5.26 -8.61 24.92
CA ALA A 302 5.84 -7.88 26.04
C ALA A 302 4.79 -7.53 27.11
N LEU A 303 3.60 -7.05 26.71
CA LEU A 303 2.49 -6.77 27.63
C LEU A 303 1.96 -8.05 28.32
N THR A 304 2.00 -9.20 27.64
CA THR A 304 1.66 -10.48 28.24
C THR A 304 2.69 -10.89 29.28
N ALA A 305 3.98 -10.75 28.97
CA ALA A 305 5.07 -11.10 29.90
C ALA A 305 5.06 -10.25 31.18
N THR A 306 4.60 -9.00 31.12
CA THR A 306 4.41 -8.14 32.32
C THR A 306 3.11 -8.48 33.09
N GLY A 307 2.29 -9.40 32.59
CA GLY A 307 0.99 -9.72 33.17
C GLY A 307 -0.07 -8.63 32.99
N ALA A 308 0.13 -7.68 32.07
CA ALA A 308 -0.85 -6.64 31.77
C ALA A 308 -2.07 -7.22 31.05
N VAL A 309 -1.87 -8.19 30.14
CA VAL A 309 -2.96 -8.89 29.46
C VAL A 309 -3.79 -9.66 30.51
N GLY A 310 -5.10 -9.44 30.52
CA GLY A 310 -6.02 -9.97 31.51
C GLY A 310 -6.21 -9.10 32.77
N ARG A 311 -5.32 -8.12 33.03
CA ARG A 311 -5.46 -7.16 34.14
C ARG A 311 -6.05 -5.83 33.72
N VAL A 312 -5.89 -5.45 32.46
CA VAL A 312 -6.46 -4.23 31.87
C VAL A 312 -7.45 -4.60 30.77
N PRO A 313 -8.39 -3.69 30.43
CA PRO A 313 -9.31 -3.91 29.31
C PRO A 313 -8.57 -4.22 28.01
N GLY A 314 -9.03 -5.21 27.22
CA GLY A 314 -8.33 -5.66 26.00
C GLY A 314 -8.09 -4.55 24.97
N TRP A 315 -9.02 -3.57 24.88
CA TRP A 315 -8.84 -2.42 23.98
C TRP A 315 -7.64 -1.54 24.37
N THR A 316 -7.23 -1.49 25.66
CA THR A 316 -6.03 -0.73 26.08
C THR A 316 -4.74 -1.41 25.62
N VAL A 317 -4.70 -2.76 25.66
CA VAL A 317 -3.59 -3.56 25.11
C VAL A 317 -3.47 -3.30 23.60
N MET A 318 -4.59 -3.36 22.90
CA MET A 318 -4.66 -3.08 21.46
C MET A 318 -4.22 -1.65 21.13
N ALA A 319 -4.73 -0.65 21.86
CA ALA A 319 -4.35 0.75 21.66
C ALA A 319 -2.86 0.99 21.89
N ALA A 320 -2.28 0.40 22.93
CA ALA A 320 -0.85 0.47 23.21
C ALA A 320 -0.03 -0.14 22.06
N ALA A 321 -0.41 -1.31 21.57
CA ALA A 321 0.26 -1.96 20.44
C ALA A 321 0.15 -1.12 19.15
N CYS A 322 -1.02 -0.56 18.85
CA CYS A 322 -1.21 0.36 17.72
C CYS A 322 -0.31 1.60 17.85
N LEU A 323 -0.28 2.21 19.03
CA LEU A 323 0.52 3.42 19.28
C LEU A 323 2.02 3.15 19.06
N VAL A 324 2.53 2.04 19.60
CA VAL A 324 3.93 1.62 19.41
C VAL A 324 4.21 1.39 17.92
N ALA A 325 3.34 0.67 17.21
CA ALA A 325 3.52 0.39 15.80
C ALA A 325 3.54 1.66 14.93
N VAL A 326 2.64 2.62 15.22
CA VAL A 326 2.57 3.90 14.49
C VAL A 326 3.78 4.78 14.78
N ILE A 327 4.15 4.95 16.07
CA ILE A 327 5.31 5.76 16.45
C ILE A 327 6.59 5.18 15.86
N ALA A 328 6.82 3.88 16.02
CA ALA A 328 8.00 3.23 15.47
C ALA A 328 8.02 3.27 13.93
N GLY A 329 6.87 3.15 13.27
CA GLY A 329 6.75 3.34 11.82
C GLY A 329 7.12 4.76 11.37
N ILE A 330 6.71 5.79 12.12
CA ILE A 330 7.11 7.18 11.85
C ILE A 330 8.63 7.35 12.07
N VAL A 331 9.17 6.81 13.16
CA VAL A 331 10.62 6.85 13.44
C VAL A 331 11.39 6.13 12.33
N PHE A 332 10.95 4.95 11.91
CA PHE A 332 11.55 4.20 10.80
C PHE A 332 11.50 5.01 9.49
N HIS A 333 10.38 5.69 9.22
CA HIS A 333 10.28 6.59 8.06
C HIS A 333 11.35 7.68 8.08
N LEU A 334 11.53 8.34 9.22
CA LEU A 334 12.45 9.48 9.34
C LEU A 334 13.91 9.04 9.28
N LEU A 335 14.25 7.93 9.96
CA LEU A 335 15.64 7.49 10.15
C LEU A 335 16.12 6.50 9.09
N VAL A 336 15.23 5.71 8.46
CA VAL A 336 15.60 4.65 7.52
C VAL A 336 15.01 4.89 6.13
N GLU A 337 13.68 4.92 5.98
CA GLU A 337 13.05 5.00 4.66
C GLU A 337 13.50 6.27 3.90
N ARG A 338 13.35 7.43 4.53
CA ARG A 338 13.63 8.71 3.88
C ARG A 338 15.10 8.86 3.44
N PRO A 339 16.12 8.58 4.26
CA PRO A 339 17.51 8.64 3.83
C PRO A 339 17.87 7.56 2.82
N ALA A 340 17.44 6.30 3.01
CA ALA A 340 17.73 5.20 2.11
C ALA A 340 17.13 5.43 0.70
N THR A 341 15.86 5.83 0.64
CA THR A 341 15.19 6.16 -0.63
C THR A 341 15.88 7.33 -1.34
N ARG A 342 16.26 8.39 -0.62
CA ARG A 342 16.99 9.52 -1.20
C ARG A 342 18.37 9.11 -1.73
N GLY A 343 19.10 8.29 -0.98
CA GLY A 343 20.40 7.74 -1.39
C GLY A 343 20.27 6.92 -2.66
N ALA A 344 19.33 5.98 -2.70
CA ALA A 344 19.08 5.13 -3.85
C ALA A 344 18.64 5.94 -5.09
N GLN A 345 17.79 6.97 -4.92
CA GLN A 345 17.38 7.85 -6.03
C GLN A 345 18.55 8.68 -6.59
N ARG A 346 19.44 9.18 -5.72
CA ARG A 346 20.66 9.89 -6.17
C ARG A 346 21.57 8.97 -6.96
N LEU A 347 21.78 7.74 -6.49
CA LEU A 347 22.58 6.73 -7.18
C LEU A 347 21.94 6.39 -8.55
N ALA A 348 20.65 6.09 -8.58
CA ALA A 348 19.93 5.81 -9.83
C ALA A 348 20.04 6.96 -10.83
N THR A 349 19.93 8.22 -10.37
CA THR A 349 20.08 9.39 -11.24
C THR A 349 21.50 9.49 -11.80
N ARG A 350 22.52 9.23 -10.99
CA ARG A 350 23.93 9.26 -11.44
C ARG A 350 24.22 8.17 -12.49
N LEU A 351 23.70 6.97 -12.29
CA LEU A 351 23.90 5.84 -13.19
C LEU A 351 23.15 6.00 -14.53
N LEU A 352 21.96 6.64 -14.49
CA LEU A 352 21.09 6.76 -15.66
C LEU A 352 21.29 8.06 -16.46
N THR A 353 22.21 8.97 -16.04
CA THR A 353 22.54 10.22 -16.77
C THR A 353 24.06 10.40 -16.94
N PRO A 354 24.78 9.45 -17.56
CA PRO A 354 26.23 9.57 -17.74
C PRO A 354 26.63 10.71 -18.68
N GLU A 355 25.84 11.04 -19.70
CA GLU A 355 26.23 11.97 -20.76
C GLU A 355 26.29 13.46 -20.37
N ARG A 356 25.56 13.88 -19.35
CA ARG A 356 25.58 15.29 -18.89
C ARG A 356 26.83 15.64 -18.05
N GLN A 357 27.54 14.64 -17.52
CA GLN A 357 28.75 14.88 -16.75
C GLN A 357 29.99 15.02 -17.67
N ALA A 358 30.05 14.30 -18.79
CA ALA A 358 31.09 14.47 -19.78
C ALA A 358 31.07 15.85 -20.47
N ALA A 359 29.88 16.39 -20.74
CA ALA A 359 29.68 17.73 -21.31
C ALA A 359 29.92 18.90 -20.34
N ARG A 360 30.11 18.64 -19.05
CA ARG A 360 30.51 19.66 -18.05
C ARG A 360 31.98 19.61 -17.67
N ALA A 361 32.68 18.55 -18.09
CA ALA A 361 34.12 18.35 -17.87
C ALA A 361 34.96 18.64 -19.13
N ALA A 362 34.32 18.85 -20.29
CA ALA A 362 34.89 19.39 -21.52
C ALA A 362 34.56 20.89 -21.67
#